data_44e2e6a159b249589fc3aca0c1b365a2
#
_entry.id   44e2e6a159b249589fc3aca0c1b365a2
#
_cell.length_a   1.000
_cell.length_b   1.000
_cell.length_c   1.000
_cell.angle_alpha   90.00
_cell.angle_beta   90.00
_cell.angle_gamma   90.00
#
_symmetry.space_group_name_H-M   'P 1'
#
loop_
_entity.id
_entity.type
_entity.pdbx_description
1 polymer ?
#
loop_
_entity_poly.entity_id
_entity_poly.type
_entity_poly.pdbx_seq_one_letter_code
_entity_poly.pdbx_strand_id
1 'polypeptide(L)'
;ETSGMARYLEAARYWMQYSGIPDSIYNYKKKKNDYVDDYAARGIWVNYLAGGSAANPHQAGLNVPLHASLAFHTDAGVRKDMVGTLLIYKDHDDEQCKTYPTGKSRILNRDLADYMQTQIVEDMRALYAPEWTRRQLENSSYAEVRHPKVPAVLLELLSHQNMTDMQYGLDPRVRFTISRAMYKSFLKFIHEQYGTDYVVQPLPVHGMAMSRLGEEIQVTWQSTLDVLEPTAKPSYYIVYTRTNDGDWN
;
A
#
# COMPACT_ATOMS: atom_id res chain seq x y z
N GLU A 1 16.87 23.53 6.62
CA GLU A 1 15.57 24.21 6.73
C GLU A 1 14.66 23.40 7.61
N THR A 2 13.86 24.06 8.43
CA THR A 2 12.80 23.42 9.22
C THR A 2 11.46 23.77 8.57
N SER A 3 10.58 22.77 8.43
CA SER A 3 9.24 22.96 7.84
C SER A 3 8.32 23.85 8.68
N GLY A 4 8.64 24.02 9.97
CA GLY A 4 7.76 24.63 10.95
C GLY A 4 6.62 23.72 11.44
N MET A 5 6.54 22.48 10.93
CA MET A 5 5.54 21.51 11.32
C MET A 5 5.93 20.78 12.60
N ALA A 6 4.93 20.26 13.32
CA ALA A 6 5.19 19.41 14.47
C ALA A 6 5.84 18.08 14.03
N ARG A 7 6.84 17.59 14.79
CA ARG A 7 7.61 16.40 14.42
C ARG A 7 6.78 15.15 14.16
N TYR A 8 5.68 14.98 14.86
CA TYR A 8 4.79 13.83 14.66
C TYR A 8 4.06 13.83 13.31
N LEU A 9 4.05 14.96 12.59
CA LEU A 9 3.52 15.06 11.23
C LEU A 9 4.54 14.70 10.16
N GLU A 10 5.82 14.64 10.50
CA GLU A 10 6.92 14.51 9.54
C GLU A 10 7.73 13.21 9.67
N ALA A 11 7.68 12.55 10.86
CA ALA A 11 8.51 11.37 11.11
C ALA A 11 7.72 10.28 11.84
N ALA A 12 7.86 9.04 11.33
CA ALA A 12 7.16 7.86 11.84
C ALA A 12 7.39 7.63 13.34
N ARG A 13 8.64 7.76 13.79
CA ARG A 13 9.03 7.63 15.18
C ARG A 13 8.26 8.58 16.11
N TYR A 14 8.15 9.85 15.71
CA TYR A 14 7.48 10.87 16.54
C TYR A 14 5.96 10.74 16.48
N TRP A 15 5.42 10.28 15.34
CA TRP A 15 4.01 9.91 15.25
C TRP A 15 3.67 8.75 16.20
N MET A 16 4.51 7.71 16.24
CA MET A 16 4.31 6.57 17.16
C MET A 16 4.37 7.01 18.62
N GLN A 17 5.30 7.89 18.96
CA GLN A 17 5.40 8.49 20.29
C GLN A 17 4.14 9.27 20.66
N TYR A 18 3.68 10.13 19.74
CA TYR A 18 2.45 10.92 19.92
C TYR A 18 1.20 10.04 20.07
N SER A 19 1.15 8.94 19.33
CA SER A 19 0.03 7.98 19.35
C SER A 19 0.08 7.00 20.53
N GLY A 20 1.03 7.12 21.46
CA GLY A 20 1.12 6.27 22.65
C GLY A 20 1.66 4.85 22.39
N ILE A 21 2.33 4.61 21.26
CA ILE A 21 3.00 3.35 20.99
C ILE A 21 4.15 3.16 21.98
N PRO A 22 4.42 1.92 22.47
CA PRO A 22 5.51 1.67 23.41
C PRO A 22 6.88 2.14 22.92
N ASP A 23 7.68 2.71 23.82
CA ASP A 23 9.03 3.24 23.54
C ASP A 23 9.96 2.21 22.87
N SER A 24 9.83 0.93 23.21
CA SER A 24 10.60 -0.16 22.62
C SER A 24 10.38 -0.34 21.12
N ILE A 25 9.28 0.16 20.56
CA ILE A 25 8.94 0.03 19.14
C ILE A 25 9.64 1.10 18.31
N TYR A 26 9.70 2.34 18.80
CA TYR A 26 10.21 3.48 18.01
C TYR A 26 11.61 3.98 18.46
N ASN A 27 12.27 3.33 19.40
CA ASN A 27 13.61 3.66 19.87
C ASN A 27 14.60 2.49 19.68
N TYR A 28 14.71 1.98 18.46
CA TYR A 28 15.55 0.84 18.09
C TYR A 28 17.02 0.99 18.52
N LYS A 29 17.60 2.17 18.32
CA LYS A 29 18.96 2.52 18.80
C LYS A 29 18.96 3.18 20.18
N LYS A 30 17.88 3.05 20.94
CA LYS A 30 17.76 3.61 22.30
C LYS A 30 18.07 5.10 22.36
N LYS A 31 17.53 5.86 21.40
CA LYS A 31 17.71 7.32 21.25
C LYS A 31 19.15 7.78 20.92
N LYS A 32 20.02 6.86 20.53
CA LYS A 32 21.40 7.20 20.14
C LYS A 32 21.51 7.72 18.70
N ASN A 33 20.54 7.40 17.85
CA ASN A 33 20.50 7.82 16.45
C ASN A 33 19.04 7.99 16.01
N ASP A 34 18.61 9.25 15.96
CA ASP A 34 17.24 9.62 15.64
C ASP A 34 16.78 9.14 14.25
N TYR A 35 17.63 9.28 13.25
CA TYR A 35 17.35 8.83 11.89
C TYR A 35 17.19 7.32 11.79
N VAL A 36 18.07 6.56 12.46
CA VAL A 36 17.97 5.09 12.49
C VAL A 36 16.72 4.64 13.26
N ASP A 37 16.43 5.30 14.39
CA ASP A 37 15.21 5.01 15.14
C ASP A 37 13.95 5.25 14.31
N ASP A 38 13.92 6.30 13.48
CA ASP A 38 12.77 6.61 12.63
C ASP A 38 12.53 5.54 11.57
N TYR A 39 13.52 5.25 10.71
CA TYR A 39 13.28 4.30 9.63
C TYR A 39 13.11 2.86 10.12
N ALA A 40 13.82 2.46 11.17
CA ALA A 40 13.67 1.11 11.73
C ALA A 40 12.29 0.90 12.38
N ALA A 41 11.76 1.93 13.04
CA ALA A 41 10.46 1.87 13.71
C ALA A 41 9.34 1.42 12.78
N ARG A 42 9.38 1.77 11.51
CA ARG A 42 8.35 1.43 10.52
C ARG A 42 8.14 -0.07 10.39
N GLY A 43 9.21 -0.84 10.18
CA GLY A 43 9.14 -2.30 10.10
C GLY A 43 8.90 -2.98 11.45
N ILE A 44 9.43 -2.42 12.54
CA ILE A 44 9.21 -2.94 13.90
C ILE A 44 7.75 -2.74 14.34
N TRP A 45 7.13 -1.64 13.95
CA TRP A 45 5.72 -1.37 14.20
C TRP A 45 4.79 -2.42 13.57
N VAL A 46 5.10 -2.87 12.33
CA VAL A 46 4.38 -3.98 11.69
C VAL A 46 4.40 -5.23 12.59
N ASN A 47 5.54 -5.55 13.18
CA ASN A 47 5.68 -6.70 14.08
C ASN A 47 4.87 -6.52 15.39
N TYR A 48 4.81 -5.30 15.91
CA TYR A 48 4.00 -4.99 17.09
C TYR A 48 2.49 -5.11 16.79
N LEU A 49 2.05 -4.64 15.62
CA LEU A 49 0.66 -4.85 15.19
C LEU A 49 0.33 -6.34 15.09
N ALA A 50 1.19 -7.12 14.41
CA ALA A 50 0.97 -8.54 14.15
C ALA A 50 1.24 -9.45 15.38
N GLY A 51 1.97 -8.96 16.38
CA GLY A 51 2.39 -9.75 17.54
C GLY A 51 1.21 -10.36 18.28
N GLY A 52 1.30 -11.65 18.60
CA GLY A 52 0.23 -12.47 19.19
C GLY A 52 -0.75 -13.07 18.18
N SER A 53 -0.76 -12.60 16.93
CA SER A 53 -1.59 -13.18 15.87
C SER A 53 -0.97 -14.46 15.29
N ALA A 54 -1.74 -15.19 14.47
CA ALA A 54 -1.25 -16.37 13.75
C ALA A 54 -0.04 -16.07 12.83
N ALA A 55 0.12 -14.82 12.39
CA ALA A 55 1.25 -14.41 11.55
C ALA A 55 2.55 -14.23 12.35
N ASN A 56 2.46 -13.82 13.63
CA ASN A 56 3.60 -13.59 14.51
C ASN A 56 3.29 -14.03 15.95
N PRO A 57 3.11 -15.33 16.20
CA PRO A 57 2.56 -15.85 17.48
C PRO A 57 3.53 -15.74 18.66
N HIS A 58 4.83 -15.61 18.41
CA HIS A 58 5.86 -15.67 19.46
C HIS A 58 6.29 -14.29 19.98
N GLN A 59 5.75 -13.23 19.42
CA GLN A 59 6.05 -11.85 19.84
C GLN A 59 4.80 -11.22 20.46
N ALA A 60 4.93 -10.54 21.58
CA ALA A 60 3.83 -9.76 22.15
C ALA A 60 3.47 -8.56 21.25
N GLY A 61 2.17 -8.27 21.13
CA GLY A 61 1.69 -7.17 20.31
C GLY A 61 0.17 -7.00 20.37
N LEU A 62 -0.39 -6.39 19.34
CA LEU A 62 -1.82 -6.01 19.29
C LEU A 62 -2.73 -7.08 18.67
N ASN A 63 -2.20 -8.24 18.29
CA ASN A 63 -2.93 -9.35 17.71
C ASN A 63 -3.70 -9.01 16.41
N VAL A 64 -3.20 -8.07 15.62
CA VAL A 64 -3.80 -7.71 14.33
C VAL A 64 -3.41 -8.78 13.29
N PRO A 65 -4.37 -9.41 12.58
CA PRO A 65 -4.08 -10.49 11.63
C PRO A 65 -3.57 -9.93 10.29
N LEU A 66 -2.33 -9.47 10.27
CA LEU A 66 -1.70 -8.91 9.07
C LEU A 66 -1.24 -10.04 8.12
N HIS A 67 -1.55 -9.89 6.82
CA HIS A 67 -1.13 -10.81 5.78
C HIS A 67 0.10 -10.33 5.01
N ALA A 68 0.27 -9.00 4.89
CA ALA A 68 1.39 -8.38 4.21
C ALA A 68 1.58 -6.92 4.67
N SER A 69 2.72 -6.32 4.31
CA SER A 69 3.08 -4.93 4.56
C SER A 69 3.62 -4.27 3.30
N LEU A 70 3.27 -3.02 3.09
CA LEU A 70 3.80 -2.17 2.03
C LEU A 70 4.41 -0.90 2.61
N ALA A 71 5.67 -0.63 2.29
CA ALA A 71 6.27 0.68 2.43
C ALA A 71 6.15 1.42 1.09
N PHE A 72 5.48 2.55 1.09
CA PHE A 72 5.25 3.35 -0.12
C PHE A 72 6.17 4.57 -0.12
N HIS A 73 7.05 4.64 -1.10
CA HIS A 73 8.05 5.68 -1.28
C HIS A 73 7.99 6.26 -2.68
N THR A 74 8.62 7.42 -2.85
CA THR A 74 9.04 7.97 -4.12
C THR A 74 10.55 8.10 -4.14
N ASP A 75 11.19 7.68 -5.22
CA ASP A 75 12.64 7.74 -5.40
C ASP A 75 13.14 9.20 -5.45
N ALA A 76 14.39 9.42 -5.05
CA ALA A 76 15.09 10.68 -5.17
C ALA A 76 16.20 10.54 -6.21
N GLY A 77 15.97 11.04 -7.41
CA GLY A 77 16.98 10.96 -8.46
C GLY A 77 16.68 11.93 -9.58
N VAL A 78 17.59 12.88 -9.80
CA VAL A 78 17.56 13.78 -10.94
C VAL A 78 18.06 13.01 -12.15
N ARG A 79 17.14 12.51 -12.97
CA ARG A 79 17.41 11.83 -14.25
C ARG A 79 16.67 12.56 -15.36
N LYS A 80 17.17 12.43 -16.59
CA LYS A 80 16.49 13.00 -17.77
C LYS A 80 15.31 12.16 -18.22
N ASP A 81 15.47 10.82 -18.11
CA ASP A 81 14.49 9.85 -18.55
C ASP A 81 13.56 9.47 -17.39
N MET A 82 12.40 8.94 -17.75
CA MET A 82 11.42 8.41 -16.80
C MET A 82 12.04 7.35 -15.88
N VAL A 83 11.88 7.51 -14.57
CA VAL A 83 12.39 6.58 -13.56
C VAL A 83 11.47 5.38 -13.40
N GLY A 84 10.15 5.60 -13.41
CA GLY A 84 9.14 4.55 -13.36
C GLY A 84 9.02 3.84 -12.02
N THR A 85 8.89 2.51 -12.05
CA THR A 85 8.55 1.69 -10.87
C THR A 85 9.69 0.76 -10.48
N LEU A 86 10.13 0.84 -9.21
CA LEU A 86 11.04 -0.10 -8.56
C LEU A 86 10.33 -0.76 -7.38
N LEU A 87 10.46 -2.07 -7.25
CA LEU A 87 10.09 -2.80 -6.02
C LEU A 87 11.35 -3.38 -5.37
N ILE A 88 11.43 -3.19 -4.06
CA ILE A 88 12.51 -3.70 -3.20
C ILE A 88 11.92 -4.76 -2.28
N TYR A 89 12.62 -5.87 -2.15
CA TYR A 89 12.28 -6.97 -1.25
C TYR A 89 13.51 -7.45 -0.49
N LYS A 90 13.33 -8.28 0.54
CA LYS A 90 14.42 -8.97 1.22
C LYS A 90 14.06 -10.42 1.48
N ASP A 91 14.95 -11.33 1.07
CA ASP A 91 14.79 -12.79 1.16
C ASP A 91 15.22 -13.39 2.50
N HIS A 92 15.71 -12.56 3.43
CA HIS A 92 16.08 -12.93 4.79
C HIS A 92 15.92 -11.72 5.74
N ASP A 93 15.90 -11.97 7.05
CA ASP A 93 15.89 -10.93 8.07
C ASP A 93 17.30 -10.57 8.59
N ASP A 94 17.39 -9.79 9.66
CA ASP A 94 18.64 -9.39 10.27
C ASP A 94 19.47 -10.58 10.81
N GLU A 95 18.81 -11.67 11.17
CA GLU A 95 19.42 -12.90 11.68
C GLU A 95 19.72 -13.92 10.57
N GLN A 96 19.61 -13.50 9.30
CA GLN A 96 19.77 -14.35 8.10
C GLN A 96 18.69 -15.45 7.99
N CYS A 97 17.58 -15.31 8.72
CA CYS A 97 16.48 -16.25 8.64
C CYS A 97 15.68 -16.07 7.35
N LYS A 98 15.52 -17.15 6.58
CA LYS A 98 14.83 -17.19 5.29
C LYS A 98 13.34 -17.57 5.40
N THR A 99 12.85 -17.74 6.61
CA THR A 99 11.45 -18.10 6.89
C THR A 99 10.81 -17.11 7.86
N TYR A 100 9.50 -16.99 7.79
CA TYR A 100 8.67 -16.30 8.77
C TYR A 100 8.38 -17.18 9.98
N PRO A 101 7.87 -16.63 11.10
CA PRO A 101 7.42 -17.42 12.24
C PRO A 101 6.37 -18.50 11.90
N THR A 102 5.64 -18.30 10.82
CA THR A 102 4.66 -19.26 10.26
C THR A 102 5.30 -20.44 9.51
N GLY A 103 6.63 -20.45 9.33
CA GLY A 103 7.34 -21.42 8.50
C GLY A 103 7.32 -21.11 6.98
N LYS A 104 6.53 -20.14 6.52
CA LYS A 104 6.52 -19.72 5.12
C LYS A 104 7.87 -19.07 4.73
N SER A 105 8.28 -19.26 3.47
CA SER A 105 9.52 -18.68 2.94
C SER A 105 9.42 -17.17 2.78
N ARG A 106 10.51 -16.43 3.07
CA ARG A 106 10.63 -14.99 2.76
C ARG A 106 10.76 -14.67 1.27
N ILE A 107 10.84 -15.70 0.40
CA ILE A 107 10.72 -15.49 -1.04
C ILE A 107 9.34 -14.91 -1.44
N LEU A 108 8.35 -15.06 -0.59
CA LEU A 108 7.04 -14.40 -0.74
C LEU A 108 7.13 -12.87 -0.88
N ASN A 109 8.19 -12.26 -0.34
CA ASN A 109 8.46 -10.83 -0.56
C ASN A 109 8.72 -10.55 -2.03
N ARG A 110 9.51 -11.42 -2.69
CA ARG A 110 9.79 -11.32 -4.12
C ARG A 110 8.54 -11.52 -4.96
N ASP A 111 7.71 -12.50 -4.61
CA ASP A 111 6.49 -12.81 -5.35
C ASP A 111 5.49 -11.64 -5.24
N LEU A 112 5.30 -11.08 -4.04
CA LEU A 112 4.47 -9.88 -3.85
C LEU A 112 5.04 -8.68 -4.62
N ALA A 113 6.37 -8.48 -4.60
CA ALA A 113 7.02 -7.41 -5.35
C ALA A 113 6.80 -7.56 -6.85
N ASP A 114 6.90 -8.78 -7.39
CA ASP A 114 6.70 -9.05 -8.81
C ASP A 114 5.24 -8.82 -9.24
N TYR A 115 4.26 -9.29 -8.45
CA TYR A 115 2.84 -9.03 -8.71
C TYR A 115 2.55 -7.53 -8.74
N MET A 116 3.05 -6.79 -7.75
CA MET A 116 2.80 -5.36 -7.63
C MET A 116 3.47 -4.56 -8.75
N GLN A 117 4.73 -4.86 -9.06
CA GLN A 117 5.43 -4.19 -10.14
C GLN A 117 4.78 -4.47 -11.50
N THR A 118 4.44 -5.73 -11.76
CA THR A 118 3.80 -6.15 -13.00
C THR A 118 2.49 -5.40 -13.19
N GLN A 119 1.61 -5.41 -12.19
CA GLN A 119 0.31 -4.78 -12.28
C GLN A 119 0.41 -3.25 -12.48
N ILE A 120 1.29 -2.58 -11.71
CA ILE A 120 1.46 -1.12 -11.85
C ILE A 120 1.99 -0.79 -13.26
N VAL A 121 3.00 -1.51 -13.74
CA VAL A 121 3.62 -1.24 -15.04
C VAL A 121 2.64 -1.51 -16.18
N GLU A 122 1.88 -2.59 -16.13
CA GLU A 122 0.88 -2.93 -17.15
C GLU A 122 -0.24 -1.88 -17.20
N ASP A 123 -0.80 -1.50 -16.06
CA ASP A 123 -1.87 -0.50 -15.99
C ASP A 123 -1.37 0.88 -16.46
N MET A 124 -0.15 1.28 -16.08
CA MET A 124 0.46 2.54 -16.53
C MET A 124 0.71 2.56 -18.02
N ARG A 125 1.22 1.46 -18.59
CA ARG A 125 1.46 1.35 -20.03
C ARG A 125 0.19 1.33 -20.85
N ALA A 126 -0.84 0.71 -20.33
CA ALA A 126 -2.14 0.63 -21.01
C ALA A 126 -2.87 1.97 -21.10
N LEU A 127 -2.76 2.81 -20.07
CA LEU A 127 -3.60 4.02 -19.96
C LEU A 127 -2.85 5.34 -20.15
N TYR A 128 -1.55 5.40 -19.85
CA TYR A 128 -0.85 6.70 -19.75
C TYR A 128 0.46 6.78 -20.52
N ALA A 129 1.35 5.80 -20.36
CA ALA A 129 2.71 5.85 -20.85
C ALA A 129 3.18 4.46 -21.31
N PRO A 130 3.04 4.11 -22.62
CA PRO A 130 3.48 2.82 -23.14
C PRO A 130 4.95 2.50 -22.84
N GLU A 131 5.77 3.53 -22.67
CA GLU A 131 7.20 3.46 -22.33
C GLU A 131 7.47 3.43 -20.80
N TRP A 132 6.44 3.32 -19.95
CA TRP A 132 6.63 3.33 -18.49
C TRP A 132 7.69 2.33 -18.06
N THR A 133 8.70 2.81 -17.33
CA THR A 133 9.88 2.04 -16.98
C THR A 133 9.58 1.00 -15.90
N ARG A 134 9.83 -0.28 -16.22
CA ARG A 134 9.94 -1.37 -15.26
C ARG A 134 11.39 -1.51 -14.85
N ARG A 135 11.74 -1.17 -13.62
CA ARG A 135 13.09 -1.39 -13.10
C ARG A 135 13.27 -2.84 -12.66
N GLN A 136 14.50 -3.29 -12.49
CA GLN A 136 14.78 -4.62 -11.96
C GLN A 136 14.32 -4.71 -10.50
N LEU A 137 13.70 -5.83 -10.11
CA LEU A 137 13.42 -6.11 -8.70
C LEU A 137 14.72 -6.14 -7.89
N GLU A 138 14.75 -5.47 -6.75
CA GLU A 138 15.96 -5.31 -5.95
C GLU A 138 15.86 -6.08 -4.63
N ASN A 139 16.78 -7.04 -4.43
CA ASN A 139 16.97 -7.70 -3.13
C ASN A 139 17.90 -6.85 -2.26
N SER A 140 17.34 -5.90 -1.52
CA SER A 140 18.11 -4.92 -0.77
C SER A 140 17.66 -4.81 0.69
N SER A 141 18.61 -4.43 1.58
CA SER A 141 18.42 -4.52 3.03
C SER A 141 17.81 -3.24 3.62
N TYR A 142 16.61 -2.87 3.17
CA TYR A 142 15.84 -1.80 3.79
C TYR A 142 15.10 -2.28 5.05
N ALA A 143 14.96 -1.42 6.05
CA ALA A 143 14.33 -1.77 7.33
C ALA A 143 12.87 -2.24 7.14
N GLU A 144 12.15 -1.60 6.23
CA GLU A 144 10.75 -1.87 5.93
C GLU A 144 10.50 -3.23 5.26
N VAL A 145 11.53 -3.89 4.72
CA VAL A 145 11.40 -5.21 4.09
C VAL A 145 12.13 -6.33 4.82
N ARG A 146 13.09 -6.01 5.69
CA ARG A 146 13.84 -7.04 6.45
C ARG A 146 13.30 -7.25 7.86
N HIS A 147 12.84 -6.19 8.56
CA HIS A 147 12.30 -6.30 9.92
C HIS A 147 10.93 -6.99 10.01
N PRO A 148 9.96 -6.75 9.11
CA PRO A 148 8.64 -7.36 9.22
C PRO A 148 8.69 -8.88 9.30
N LYS A 149 7.86 -9.44 10.18
CA LYS A 149 7.65 -10.90 10.33
C LYS A 149 6.45 -11.41 9.50
N VAL A 150 5.98 -10.58 8.60
CA VAL A 150 4.99 -10.88 7.55
C VAL A 150 5.56 -10.49 6.18
N PRO A 151 5.04 -11.01 5.07
CA PRO A 151 5.47 -10.60 3.73
C PRO A 151 5.48 -9.08 3.57
N ALA A 152 6.60 -8.53 3.10
CA ALA A 152 6.80 -7.09 3.04
C ALA A 152 7.55 -6.66 1.78
N VAL A 153 7.09 -5.57 1.17
CA VAL A 153 7.73 -4.95 0.01
C VAL A 153 7.84 -3.44 0.21
N LEU A 154 8.81 -2.84 -0.45
CA LEU A 154 8.97 -1.40 -0.55
C LEU A 154 8.83 -0.99 -2.01
N LEU A 155 7.89 -0.11 -2.28
CA LEU A 155 7.66 0.48 -3.58
C LEU A 155 8.34 1.84 -3.65
N GLU A 156 9.27 1.98 -4.58
CA GLU A 156 9.78 3.27 -5.05
C GLU A 156 9.05 3.61 -6.35
N LEU A 157 8.00 4.40 -6.21
CA LEU A 157 7.17 4.81 -7.32
C LEU A 157 7.64 6.13 -7.86
N LEU A 158 8.12 6.16 -9.12
CA LEU A 158 8.63 7.34 -9.79
C LEU A 158 9.68 8.13 -8.98
N SER A 159 10.25 9.19 -9.52
CA SER A 159 11.11 10.11 -8.78
C SER A 159 10.44 11.47 -8.61
N HIS A 160 10.33 11.93 -7.35
CA HIS A 160 9.82 13.27 -7.06
C HIS A 160 10.76 14.41 -7.50
N GLN A 161 11.98 14.08 -7.96
CA GLN A 161 12.95 15.02 -8.53
C GLN A 161 13.02 14.96 -10.06
N ASN A 162 12.17 14.13 -10.69
CA ASN A 162 12.12 13.97 -12.14
C ASN A 162 10.83 14.61 -12.69
N MET A 163 10.97 15.63 -13.55
CA MET A 163 9.82 16.35 -14.10
C MET A 163 8.92 15.47 -14.98
N THR A 164 9.51 14.52 -15.71
CA THR A 164 8.74 13.58 -16.53
C THR A 164 7.87 12.68 -15.66
N ASP A 165 8.42 12.14 -14.59
CA ASP A 165 7.68 11.31 -13.63
C ASP A 165 6.60 12.10 -12.88
N MET A 166 6.92 13.35 -12.50
CA MET A 166 6.00 14.19 -11.72
C MET A 166 4.77 14.66 -12.51
N GLN A 167 4.83 14.67 -13.84
CA GLN A 167 3.62 14.89 -14.67
C GLN A 167 2.55 13.81 -14.37
N TYR A 168 2.98 12.57 -14.19
CA TYR A 168 2.11 11.45 -13.79
C TYR A 168 1.80 11.49 -12.28
N GLY A 169 2.82 11.72 -11.45
CA GLY A 169 2.66 11.75 -10.00
C GLY A 169 1.72 12.82 -9.46
N LEU A 170 1.50 13.90 -10.21
CA LEU A 170 0.55 14.97 -9.86
C LEU A 170 -0.85 14.76 -10.41
N ASP A 171 -1.06 13.87 -11.38
CA ASP A 171 -2.39 13.57 -11.93
C ASP A 171 -3.20 12.66 -10.98
N PRO A 172 -4.36 13.12 -10.46
CA PRO A 172 -5.20 12.31 -9.57
C PRO A 172 -5.69 11.00 -10.20
N ARG A 173 -5.88 10.96 -11.52
CA ARG A 173 -6.33 9.76 -12.25
C ARG A 173 -5.23 8.70 -12.23
N VAL A 174 -3.98 9.11 -12.44
CA VAL A 174 -2.80 8.22 -12.34
C VAL A 174 -2.66 7.69 -10.93
N ARG A 175 -2.80 8.54 -9.91
CA ARG A 175 -2.77 8.12 -8.49
C ARG A 175 -3.84 7.07 -8.19
N PHE A 176 -5.05 7.27 -8.69
CA PHE A 176 -6.13 6.29 -8.54
C PHE A 176 -5.78 4.96 -9.20
N THR A 177 -5.30 4.98 -10.46
CA THR A 177 -4.91 3.78 -11.21
C THR A 177 -3.81 3.00 -10.49
N ILE A 178 -2.77 3.68 -10.01
CA ILE A 178 -1.68 3.05 -9.25
C ILE A 178 -2.18 2.45 -7.95
N SER A 179 -3.02 3.18 -7.20
CA SER A 179 -3.62 2.66 -5.96
C SER A 179 -4.47 1.42 -6.23
N ARG A 180 -5.22 1.40 -7.34
CA ARG A 180 -6.00 0.25 -7.78
C ARG A 180 -5.11 -0.91 -8.22
N ALA A 181 -4.00 -0.65 -8.90
CA ALA A 181 -3.02 -1.67 -9.26
C ALA A 181 -2.40 -2.34 -8.02
N MET A 182 -2.03 -1.55 -7.01
CA MET A 182 -1.56 -2.08 -5.71
C MET A 182 -2.64 -2.95 -5.03
N TYR A 183 -3.88 -2.48 -5.00
CA TYR A 183 -5.01 -3.25 -4.47
C TYR A 183 -5.20 -4.59 -5.19
N LYS A 184 -5.23 -4.61 -6.53
CA LYS A 184 -5.31 -5.84 -7.32
C LYS A 184 -4.15 -6.80 -7.01
N SER A 185 -2.94 -6.26 -6.86
CA SER A 185 -1.74 -7.05 -6.53
C SER A 185 -1.84 -7.75 -5.17
N PHE A 186 -2.34 -7.04 -4.15
CA PHE A 186 -2.60 -7.64 -2.84
C PHE A 186 -3.69 -8.72 -2.92
N LEU A 187 -4.78 -8.47 -3.64
CA LEU A 187 -5.82 -9.50 -3.82
C LEU A 187 -5.26 -10.75 -4.49
N LYS A 188 -4.45 -10.59 -5.54
CA LYS A 188 -3.79 -11.69 -6.23
C LYS A 188 -2.85 -12.45 -5.29
N PHE A 189 -2.03 -11.74 -4.55
CA PHE A 189 -1.11 -12.35 -3.57
C PHE A 189 -1.87 -13.13 -2.49
N ILE A 190 -2.95 -12.57 -1.95
CA ILE A 190 -3.77 -13.23 -0.93
C ILE A 190 -4.48 -14.44 -1.52
N HIS A 191 -5.03 -14.35 -2.74
CA HIS A 191 -5.60 -15.49 -3.46
C HIS A 191 -4.60 -16.64 -3.57
N GLU A 192 -3.41 -16.39 -4.08
CA GLU A 192 -2.36 -17.41 -4.28
C GLU A 192 -1.87 -18.02 -2.96
N GLN A 193 -1.77 -17.22 -1.89
CA GLN A 193 -1.19 -17.67 -0.64
C GLN A 193 -2.19 -18.31 0.32
N TYR A 194 -3.46 -18.01 0.20
CA TYR A 194 -4.49 -18.41 1.16
C TYR A 194 -5.71 -19.08 0.52
N GLY A 195 -5.76 -19.20 -0.80
CA GLY A 195 -6.86 -19.85 -1.54
C GLY A 195 -8.19 -19.09 -1.44
N THR A 196 -8.15 -17.78 -1.21
CA THR A 196 -9.35 -16.93 -1.21
C THR A 196 -9.81 -16.64 -2.63
N ASP A 197 -11.05 -16.21 -2.82
CA ASP A 197 -11.52 -15.78 -4.13
C ASP A 197 -10.80 -14.50 -4.59
N TYR A 198 -10.44 -14.44 -5.87
CA TYR A 198 -9.96 -13.22 -6.50
C TYR A 198 -11.15 -12.42 -7.03
N VAL A 199 -11.61 -11.45 -6.24
CA VAL A 199 -12.75 -10.60 -6.60
C VAL A 199 -12.34 -9.13 -6.48
N VAL A 200 -12.29 -8.45 -7.62
CA VAL A 200 -11.93 -7.02 -7.67
C VAL A 200 -13.17 -6.16 -7.50
N GLN A 201 -13.11 -5.20 -6.58
CA GLN A 201 -14.17 -4.22 -6.34
C GLN A 201 -14.51 -3.46 -7.63
N PRO A 202 -15.79 -3.35 -8.04
CA PRO A 202 -16.20 -2.50 -9.16
C PRO A 202 -15.77 -1.04 -8.98
N LEU A 203 -15.61 -0.35 -10.12
CA LEU A 203 -15.37 1.09 -10.11
C LEU A 203 -16.61 1.85 -9.60
N PRO A 204 -16.43 3.07 -9.06
CA PRO A 204 -17.54 3.92 -8.66
C PRO A 204 -18.54 4.14 -9.80
N VAL A 205 -19.81 4.24 -9.46
CA VAL A 205 -20.87 4.59 -10.43
C VAL A 205 -20.64 5.97 -11.03
N HIS A 206 -21.17 6.20 -12.22
CA HIS A 206 -21.18 7.52 -12.86
C HIS A 206 -22.57 7.92 -13.33
N GLY A 207 -22.71 9.15 -13.81
CA GLY A 207 -23.99 9.66 -14.30
C GLY A 207 -25.08 9.67 -13.24
N MET A 208 -24.72 9.84 -11.96
CA MET A 208 -25.70 9.91 -10.89
C MET A 208 -26.56 11.15 -11.03
N ALA A 209 -27.87 10.94 -11.08
CA ALA A 209 -28.87 12.00 -11.14
C ALA A 209 -30.00 11.75 -10.13
N MET A 210 -30.59 12.83 -9.65
CA MET A 210 -31.70 12.79 -8.72
C MET A 210 -32.81 13.70 -9.23
N SER A 211 -34.05 13.21 -9.24
CA SER A 211 -35.24 13.95 -9.62
C SER A 211 -36.37 13.70 -8.60
N ARG A 212 -37.24 14.67 -8.45
CA ARG A 212 -38.45 14.52 -7.65
C ARG A 212 -39.63 14.17 -8.54
N LEU A 213 -40.35 13.10 -8.21
CA LEU A 213 -41.54 12.61 -8.85
C LEU A 213 -42.69 12.62 -7.81
N GLY A 214 -43.45 13.73 -7.72
CA GLY A 214 -44.45 13.89 -6.66
C GLY A 214 -43.81 13.96 -5.27
N GLU A 215 -44.14 13.00 -4.41
CA GLU A 215 -43.55 12.86 -3.06
C GLU A 215 -42.33 11.93 -3.04
N GLU A 216 -41.99 11.27 -4.14
CA GLU A 216 -40.88 10.35 -4.24
C GLU A 216 -39.61 11.04 -4.79
N ILE A 217 -38.46 10.52 -4.42
CA ILE A 217 -37.15 10.89 -4.95
C ILE A 217 -36.64 9.72 -5.80
N GLN A 218 -36.49 9.97 -7.11
CA GLN A 218 -35.86 9.01 -7.99
C GLN A 218 -34.37 9.29 -8.09
N VAL A 219 -33.54 8.25 -7.85
CA VAL A 219 -32.09 8.30 -8.04
C VAL A 219 -31.71 7.32 -9.14
N THR A 220 -30.96 7.80 -10.11
CA THR A 220 -30.44 6.98 -11.23
C THR A 220 -28.92 7.07 -11.29
N TRP A 221 -28.27 6.00 -11.76
CA TRP A 221 -26.83 5.95 -12.00
C TRP A 221 -26.51 4.91 -13.07
N GLN A 222 -25.26 4.89 -13.50
CA GLN A 222 -24.72 3.90 -14.42
C GLN A 222 -23.50 3.21 -13.81
N SER A 223 -23.33 1.92 -14.09
CA SER A 223 -22.10 1.19 -13.76
C SER A 223 -20.93 1.66 -14.61
N THR A 224 -19.74 1.73 -14.02
CA THR A 224 -18.51 2.06 -14.74
C THR A 224 -17.83 0.77 -15.17
N LEU A 225 -17.54 0.63 -16.46
CA LEU A 225 -16.73 -0.46 -16.97
C LEU A 225 -15.25 -0.23 -16.60
N ASP A 226 -14.63 -1.21 -15.94
CA ASP A 226 -13.19 -1.23 -15.75
C ASP A 226 -12.53 -1.91 -16.93
N VAL A 227 -11.86 -1.13 -17.78
CA VAL A 227 -11.18 -1.65 -19.00
C VAL A 227 -9.93 -2.46 -18.66
N LEU A 228 -9.34 -2.25 -17.47
CA LEU A 228 -8.16 -2.98 -16.98
C LEU A 228 -8.54 -4.23 -16.17
N GLU A 229 -9.82 -4.33 -15.76
CA GLU A 229 -10.32 -5.48 -14.99
C GLU A 229 -11.78 -5.75 -15.38
N PRO A 230 -12.04 -6.35 -16.54
CA PRO A 230 -13.40 -6.57 -17.04
C PRO A 230 -14.28 -7.48 -16.18
N THR A 231 -13.65 -8.21 -15.22
CA THR A 231 -14.37 -9.06 -14.25
C THR A 231 -14.99 -8.27 -13.10
N ALA A 232 -14.51 -7.04 -12.86
CA ALA A 232 -14.98 -6.15 -11.79
C ALA A 232 -16.35 -5.53 -12.10
N LYS A 233 -17.38 -6.39 -12.27
CA LYS A 233 -18.75 -5.97 -12.56
C LYS A 233 -19.58 -5.97 -11.29
N PRO A 234 -20.38 -4.91 -11.03
CA PRO A 234 -21.29 -4.91 -9.91
C PRO A 234 -22.42 -5.94 -10.13
N SER A 235 -22.69 -6.76 -9.12
CA SER A 235 -23.84 -7.68 -9.11
C SER A 235 -25.06 -7.05 -8.42
N TYR A 236 -24.83 -6.07 -7.55
CA TYR A 236 -25.86 -5.30 -6.84
C TYR A 236 -25.30 -3.94 -6.41
N TYR A 237 -26.18 -3.05 -5.95
CA TYR A 237 -25.86 -1.76 -5.39
C TYR A 237 -26.50 -1.64 -4.00
N ILE A 238 -25.81 -0.98 -3.08
CA ILE A 238 -26.35 -0.60 -1.79
C ILE A 238 -26.53 0.91 -1.81
N VAL A 239 -27.75 1.36 -1.54
CA VAL A 239 -28.10 2.78 -1.47
C VAL A 239 -28.25 3.14 0.00
N TYR A 240 -27.38 4.04 0.47
CA TYR A 240 -27.50 4.58 1.82
C TYR A 240 -28.22 5.91 1.78
N THR A 241 -29.17 6.08 2.67
CA THR A 241 -29.94 7.33 2.82
C THR A 241 -29.81 7.89 4.23
N ARG A 242 -29.94 9.18 4.37
CA ARG A 242 -30.09 9.83 5.69
C ARG A 242 -31.04 11.01 5.60
N THR A 243 -31.70 11.32 6.69
CA THR A 243 -32.52 12.51 6.83
C THR A 243 -31.78 13.54 7.69
N ASN A 244 -31.52 14.71 7.12
CA ASN A 244 -30.74 15.79 7.76
C ASN A 244 -29.36 15.28 8.24
N ASP A 245 -29.02 15.50 9.52
CA ASP A 245 -27.76 15.08 10.13
C ASP A 245 -27.89 13.74 10.89
N GLY A 246 -28.91 12.95 10.60
CA GLY A 246 -29.11 11.62 11.17
C GLY A 246 -28.08 10.58 10.66
N ASP A 247 -28.22 9.34 11.15
CA ASP A 247 -27.40 8.23 10.72
C ASP A 247 -27.74 7.77 9.29
N TRP A 248 -26.76 7.16 8.63
CA TRP A 248 -26.97 6.51 7.33
C TRP A 248 -27.67 5.16 7.51
N ASN A 249 -28.73 4.92 6.74
CA ASN A 249 -29.53 3.69 6.70
C ASN A 249 -29.42 3.00 5.35
#